data_db1f04d48ca04fd09f39007ec4c91452
#
_entry.id   db1f04d48ca04fd09f39007ec4c91452
#
_cell.length_a   1.000
_cell.length_b   1.000
_cell.length_c   1.000
_cell.angle_alpha   90.00
_cell.angle_beta   90.00
_cell.angle_gamma   90.00
#
_symmetry.space_group_name_H-M   'P 1'
#
loop_
_entity.id
_entity.type
_entity.pdbx_description
1 polymer ?
#
loop_
_entity_poly.entity_id
_entity_poly.type
_entity_poly.pdbx_seq_one_letter_code
_entity_poly.pdbx_strand_id
1 'polypeptide(L)'
;MDFLEIIKNRRSCRKYKPEQISDEELQKVLEAGTWAPTARGLQSPFIVAVQEKSLLEQLTRMNAEVMGVKGNPYYGAPTYVLVFAPEGDPNGLQDGSLVLGNMMLAAYSIGLGSCWINREIEMFSTDEGKALMAKMGLPDGLMGVGALSLGYPLPENKPVKPRKPDYIRIIK
;
A
#
# COMPACT_ATOMS: atom_id res chain seq x y z
N MET A 1 -15.58 -11.50 11.58
CA MET A 1 -14.94 -12.41 10.60
C MET A 1 -13.72 -13.00 11.25
N ASP A 2 -13.52 -14.32 11.18
CA ASP A 2 -12.32 -14.96 11.71
C ASP A 2 -11.06 -14.47 10.97
N PHE A 3 -9.93 -14.37 11.66
CA PHE A 3 -8.68 -13.82 11.09
C PHE A 3 -8.18 -14.66 9.90
N LEU A 4 -8.26 -15.98 9.98
CA LEU A 4 -7.87 -16.85 8.88
C LEU A 4 -8.79 -16.70 7.65
N GLU A 5 -10.06 -16.41 7.87
CA GLU A 5 -10.99 -16.11 6.77
C GLU A 5 -10.67 -14.76 6.10
N ILE A 6 -10.22 -13.75 6.86
CA ILE A 6 -9.71 -12.49 6.29
C ILE A 6 -8.54 -12.77 5.35
N ILE A 7 -7.53 -13.53 5.81
CA ILE A 7 -6.35 -13.89 5.03
C ILE A 7 -6.74 -14.65 3.76
N LYS A 8 -7.65 -15.64 3.86
CA LYS A 8 -8.07 -16.48 2.74
C LYS A 8 -8.90 -15.72 1.70
N ASN A 9 -9.72 -14.76 2.13
CA ASN A 9 -10.71 -14.12 1.28
C ASN A 9 -10.29 -12.75 0.74
N ARG A 10 -9.34 -12.04 1.40
CA ARG A 10 -8.82 -10.77 0.89
C ARG A 10 -8.27 -10.91 -0.54
N ARG A 11 -8.66 -9.99 -1.42
CA ARG A 11 -8.18 -9.90 -2.81
C ARG A 11 -7.73 -8.47 -3.13
N SER A 12 -6.84 -8.35 -4.12
CA SER A 12 -6.48 -7.05 -4.67
C SER A 12 -7.66 -6.45 -5.41
N CYS A 13 -8.18 -5.35 -4.88
CA CYS A 13 -9.24 -4.56 -5.49
C CYS A 13 -8.66 -3.64 -6.57
N ARG A 14 -9.30 -3.58 -7.73
CA ARG A 14 -8.88 -2.74 -8.86
C ARG A 14 -10.02 -1.92 -9.46
N LYS A 15 -11.13 -1.84 -8.72
CA LYS A 15 -12.29 -1.01 -9.06
C LYS A 15 -12.87 -0.44 -7.79
N TYR A 16 -12.95 0.86 -7.72
CA TYR A 16 -13.40 1.59 -6.54
C TYR A 16 -14.59 2.46 -6.86
N LYS A 17 -15.42 2.70 -5.85
CA LYS A 17 -16.39 3.77 -5.88
C LYS A 17 -15.67 5.11 -5.79
N PRO A 18 -16.25 6.20 -6.32
CA PRO A 18 -15.66 7.54 -6.23
C PRO A 18 -15.74 8.16 -4.84
N GLU A 19 -16.57 7.59 -3.94
CA GLU A 19 -16.74 8.11 -2.59
C GLU A 19 -15.48 7.94 -1.76
N GLN A 20 -15.12 8.99 -1.03
CA GLN A 20 -14.03 8.97 -0.07
C GLN A 20 -14.41 8.12 1.15
N ILE A 21 -13.48 7.32 1.63
CA ILE A 21 -13.62 6.61 2.91
C ILE A 21 -13.65 7.60 4.07
N SER A 22 -14.30 7.24 5.18
CA SER A 22 -14.34 8.08 6.36
C SER A 22 -12.97 8.18 7.05
N ASP A 23 -12.75 9.26 7.79
CA ASP A 23 -11.53 9.44 8.58
C ASP A 23 -11.33 8.32 9.61
N GLU A 24 -12.42 7.82 10.20
CA GLU A 24 -12.38 6.70 11.15
C GLU A 24 -11.91 5.40 10.48
N GLU A 25 -12.41 5.10 9.28
CA GLU A 25 -11.98 3.92 8.51
C GLU A 25 -10.52 4.05 8.09
N LEU A 26 -10.12 5.23 7.60
CA LEU A 26 -8.72 5.50 7.25
C LEU A 26 -7.82 5.31 8.46
N GLN A 27 -8.16 5.88 9.62
CA GLN A 27 -7.38 5.77 10.84
C GLN A 27 -7.19 4.30 11.28
N LYS A 28 -8.24 3.47 11.22
CA LYS A 28 -8.16 2.03 11.53
C LYS A 28 -7.16 1.30 10.63
N VAL A 29 -7.15 1.63 9.34
CA VAL A 29 -6.20 1.03 8.39
C VAL A 29 -4.78 1.48 8.68
N LEU A 30 -4.55 2.77 8.90
CA LEU A 30 -3.21 3.31 9.19
C LEU A 30 -2.67 2.77 10.51
N GLU A 31 -3.51 2.73 11.55
CA GLU A 31 -3.15 2.16 12.86
C GLU A 31 -2.68 0.72 12.73
N ALA A 32 -3.39 -0.13 11.98
CA ALA A 32 -2.98 -1.51 11.76
C ALA A 32 -1.58 -1.62 11.13
N GLY A 33 -1.20 -0.68 10.29
CA GLY A 33 0.15 -0.58 9.74
C GLY A 33 1.20 -0.36 10.83
N THR A 34 0.93 0.47 11.83
CA THR A 34 1.86 0.78 12.92
C THR A 34 2.14 -0.42 13.84
N TRP A 35 1.26 -1.42 13.84
CA TRP A 35 1.42 -2.67 14.59
C TRP A 35 2.15 -3.77 13.81
N ALA A 36 2.67 -3.48 12.63
CA ALA A 36 3.50 -4.44 11.91
C ALA A 36 4.83 -4.69 12.67
N PRO A 37 5.32 -5.93 12.72
CA PRO A 37 6.63 -6.19 13.30
C PRO A 37 7.70 -5.52 12.44
N THR A 38 8.71 -4.95 13.11
CA THR A 38 9.87 -4.35 12.45
C THR A 38 11.15 -4.91 13.04
N ALA A 39 12.23 -4.92 12.24
CA ALA A 39 13.52 -5.40 12.69
C ALA A 39 13.94 -4.69 13.97
N ARG A 40 14.27 -5.45 15.01
CA ARG A 40 14.64 -4.96 16.35
C ARG A 40 13.60 -4.05 17.03
N GLY A 41 12.37 -4.04 16.53
CA GLY A 41 11.30 -3.17 17.03
C GLY A 41 11.53 -1.68 16.79
N LEU A 42 12.29 -1.31 15.76
CA LEU A 42 12.70 0.08 15.50
C LEU A 42 11.55 0.98 15.00
N GLN A 43 10.46 0.40 14.48
CA GLN A 43 9.30 1.14 13.96
C GLN A 43 9.71 2.21 12.94
N SER A 44 10.69 1.88 12.11
CA SER A 44 11.32 2.81 11.17
C SER A 44 10.50 3.20 9.93
N PRO A 45 9.50 2.42 9.44
CA PRO A 45 8.70 2.83 8.30
C PRO A 45 7.83 4.07 8.57
N PHE A 46 7.66 4.90 7.53
CA PHE A 46 6.75 6.05 7.51
C PHE A 46 5.52 5.73 6.66
N ILE A 47 4.35 6.12 7.13
CA ILE A 47 3.07 5.93 6.45
C ILE A 47 2.50 7.30 6.10
N VAL A 48 2.17 7.54 4.82
CA VAL A 48 1.58 8.78 4.33
C VAL A 48 0.29 8.47 3.59
N ALA A 49 -0.83 8.94 4.12
CA ALA A 49 -2.11 8.88 3.42
C ALA A 49 -2.33 10.14 2.58
N VAL A 50 -2.69 9.97 1.32
CA VAL A 50 -2.95 11.03 0.36
C VAL A 50 -4.37 10.93 -0.14
N GLN A 51 -5.14 12.02 0.03
CA GLN A 51 -6.52 12.18 -0.44
C GLN A 51 -6.69 13.48 -1.24
N GLU A 52 -5.68 14.33 -1.23
CA GLU A 52 -5.66 15.59 -1.96
C GLU A 52 -5.54 15.31 -3.46
N LYS A 53 -6.50 15.82 -4.23
CA LYS A 53 -6.71 15.46 -5.64
C LYS A 53 -5.47 15.75 -6.50
N SER A 54 -4.83 16.88 -6.34
CA SER A 54 -3.66 17.25 -7.16
C SER A 54 -2.46 16.34 -6.88
N LEU A 55 -2.30 15.89 -5.62
CA LEU A 55 -1.26 14.91 -5.25
C LEU A 55 -1.58 13.52 -5.79
N LEU A 56 -2.84 13.09 -5.76
CA LEU A 56 -3.25 11.83 -6.38
C LEU A 56 -2.97 11.82 -7.88
N GLU A 57 -3.26 12.91 -8.58
CA GLU A 57 -2.99 13.08 -10.02
C GLU A 57 -1.48 13.05 -10.29
N GLN A 58 -0.67 13.77 -9.49
CA GLN A 58 0.79 13.76 -9.61
C GLN A 58 1.38 12.37 -9.40
N LEU A 59 1.02 11.67 -8.32
CA LEU A 59 1.48 10.31 -8.04
C LEU A 59 1.07 9.33 -9.15
N THR A 60 -0.16 9.46 -9.64
CA THR A 60 -0.65 8.64 -10.76
C THR A 60 0.21 8.83 -12.00
N ARG A 61 0.52 10.08 -12.37
CA ARG A 61 1.37 10.40 -13.52
C ARG A 61 2.78 9.82 -13.33
N MET A 62 3.42 10.09 -12.18
CA MET A 62 4.77 9.61 -11.90
C MET A 62 4.87 8.07 -11.97
N ASN A 63 3.90 7.36 -11.39
CA ASN A 63 3.87 5.89 -11.43
C ASN A 63 3.63 5.36 -12.86
N ALA A 64 2.73 6.01 -13.61
CA ALA A 64 2.47 5.64 -15.01
C ALA A 64 3.69 5.86 -15.91
N GLU A 65 4.46 6.92 -15.69
CA GLU A 65 5.72 7.21 -16.39
C GLU A 65 6.76 6.13 -16.14
N VAL A 66 6.99 5.76 -14.87
CA VAL A 66 7.90 4.65 -14.51
C VAL A 66 7.44 3.33 -15.14
N MET A 67 6.14 3.09 -15.16
CA MET A 67 5.56 1.88 -15.77
C MET A 67 5.58 1.89 -17.30
N GLY A 68 5.73 3.04 -17.93
CA GLY A 68 5.65 3.19 -19.39
C GLY A 68 4.23 3.02 -19.94
N VAL A 69 3.19 3.39 -19.19
CA VAL A 69 1.77 3.24 -19.58
C VAL A 69 1.02 4.57 -19.53
N LYS A 70 -0.11 4.63 -20.26
CA LYS A 70 -1.02 5.80 -20.25
C LYS A 70 -2.19 5.66 -19.25
N GLY A 71 -2.28 4.52 -18.54
CA GLY A 71 -3.37 4.23 -17.63
C GLY A 71 -3.16 4.82 -16.24
N ASN A 72 -4.11 4.54 -15.32
CA ASN A 72 -3.98 4.87 -13.91
C ASN A 72 -3.53 3.62 -13.12
N PRO A 73 -2.25 3.54 -12.69
CA PRO A 73 -1.73 2.38 -11.95
C PRO A 73 -2.36 2.18 -10.57
N TYR A 74 -3.01 3.21 -10.02
CA TYR A 74 -3.72 3.15 -8.74
C TYR A 74 -5.22 2.84 -8.90
N TYR A 75 -5.67 2.53 -10.13
CA TYR A 75 -7.04 2.09 -10.43
C TYR A 75 -8.13 3.09 -10.08
N GLY A 76 -7.82 4.38 -10.00
CA GLY A 76 -8.78 5.43 -9.65
C GLY A 76 -9.29 5.37 -8.21
N ALA A 77 -8.53 4.77 -7.30
CA ALA A 77 -8.88 4.79 -5.88
C ALA A 77 -8.88 6.22 -5.32
N PRO A 78 -9.80 6.57 -4.40
CA PRO A 78 -9.88 7.92 -3.84
C PRO A 78 -8.81 8.20 -2.77
N THR A 79 -8.12 7.17 -2.27
CA THR A 79 -7.04 7.31 -1.28
C THR A 79 -5.84 6.47 -1.71
N TYR A 80 -4.63 7.05 -1.65
CA TYR A 80 -3.37 6.32 -1.73
C TYR A 80 -2.67 6.36 -0.37
N VAL A 81 -2.14 5.21 0.06
CA VAL A 81 -1.33 5.13 1.28
C VAL A 81 0.07 4.71 0.88
N LEU A 82 1.01 5.64 0.97
CA LEU A 82 2.41 5.43 0.65
C LEU A 82 3.16 4.92 1.88
N VAL A 83 4.10 4.02 1.70
CA VAL A 83 5.00 3.56 2.76
C VAL A 83 6.44 3.80 2.33
N PHE A 84 7.19 4.40 3.24
CA PHE A 84 8.61 4.70 3.09
C PHE A 84 9.42 4.00 4.18
N ALA A 85 10.69 3.81 3.94
CA ALA A 85 11.66 3.31 4.93
C ALA A 85 12.99 4.05 4.78
N PRO A 86 13.85 4.08 5.83
CA PRO A 86 15.16 4.70 5.71
C PRO A 86 16.01 4.07 4.60
N GLU A 87 16.66 4.90 3.78
CA GLU A 87 17.66 4.44 2.81
C GLU A 87 18.81 3.75 3.53
N GLY A 88 19.29 2.63 2.97
CA GLY A 88 20.39 1.86 3.55
C GLY A 88 20.01 0.98 4.75
N ASP A 89 18.76 1.02 5.24
CA ASP A 89 18.29 0.02 6.19
C ASP A 89 18.11 -1.34 5.49
N PRO A 90 18.90 -2.37 5.86
CA PRO A 90 18.84 -3.68 5.21
C PRO A 90 17.47 -4.38 5.38
N ASN A 91 16.67 -3.94 6.32
CA ASN A 91 15.33 -4.48 6.60
C ASN A 91 14.18 -3.55 6.16
N GLY A 92 14.50 -2.35 5.69
CA GLY A 92 13.49 -1.33 5.40
C GLY A 92 12.41 -1.78 4.41
N LEU A 93 12.81 -2.52 3.36
CA LEU A 93 11.86 -3.06 2.39
C LEU A 93 10.96 -4.13 3.01
N GLN A 94 11.50 -5.01 3.84
CA GLN A 94 10.75 -6.07 4.52
C GLN A 94 9.78 -5.48 5.55
N ASP A 95 10.26 -4.57 6.39
CA ASP A 95 9.47 -3.90 7.42
C ASP A 95 8.32 -3.11 6.79
N GLY A 96 8.59 -2.29 5.77
CA GLY A 96 7.55 -1.56 5.05
C GLY A 96 6.56 -2.48 4.31
N SER A 97 7.02 -3.64 3.82
CA SER A 97 6.15 -4.65 3.21
C SER A 97 5.18 -5.26 4.22
N LEU A 98 5.62 -5.50 5.44
CA LEU A 98 4.75 -5.98 6.53
C LEU A 98 3.72 -4.92 6.94
N VAL A 99 4.11 -3.65 6.99
CA VAL A 99 3.20 -2.52 7.20
C VAL A 99 2.07 -2.52 6.15
N LEU A 100 2.42 -2.59 4.87
CA LEU A 100 1.44 -2.68 3.77
C LEU A 100 0.55 -3.94 3.91
N GLY A 101 1.15 -5.07 4.29
CA GLY A 101 0.42 -6.33 4.53
C GLY A 101 -0.64 -6.20 5.61
N ASN A 102 -0.29 -5.65 6.78
CA ASN A 102 -1.22 -5.40 7.88
C ASN A 102 -2.36 -4.48 7.47
N MET A 103 -2.04 -3.37 6.80
CA MET A 103 -3.05 -2.42 6.31
C MET A 103 -4.02 -3.05 5.31
N MET A 104 -3.54 -3.93 4.42
CA MET A 104 -4.42 -4.65 3.48
C MET A 104 -5.40 -5.58 4.19
N LEU A 105 -4.96 -6.27 5.25
CA LEU A 105 -5.84 -7.16 6.04
C LEU A 105 -6.86 -6.34 6.83
N ALA A 106 -6.43 -5.24 7.45
CA ALA A 106 -7.31 -4.33 8.18
C ALA A 106 -8.37 -3.70 7.24
N ALA A 107 -7.97 -3.20 6.08
CA ALA A 107 -8.90 -2.67 5.09
C ALA A 107 -10.00 -3.69 4.75
N TYR A 108 -9.61 -4.92 4.43
CA TYR A 108 -10.56 -5.98 4.11
C TYR A 108 -11.48 -6.32 5.29
N SER A 109 -10.97 -6.33 6.52
CA SER A 109 -11.77 -6.68 7.72
C SER A 109 -12.92 -5.72 7.99
N ILE A 110 -12.79 -4.46 7.55
CA ILE A 110 -13.82 -3.42 7.69
C ILE A 110 -14.59 -3.12 6.40
N GLY A 111 -14.45 -3.99 5.37
CA GLY A 111 -15.21 -3.90 4.12
C GLY A 111 -14.59 -2.99 3.06
N LEU A 112 -13.38 -2.49 3.26
CA LEU A 112 -12.66 -1.71 2.26
C LEU A 112 -11.90 -2.60 1.27
N GLY A 113 -11.73 -2.10 0.06
CA GLY A 113 -10.87 -2.68 -0.97
C GLY A 113 -9.49 -2.05 -0.94
N SER A 114 -8.45 -2.87 -1.14
CA SER A 114 -7.08 -2.37 -1.30
C SER A 114 -6.30 -3.17 -2.35
N CYS A 115 -5.29 -2.53 -2.94
CA CYS A 115 -4.35 -3.18 -3.83
C CYS A 115 -2.95 -2.62 -3.60
N TRP A 116 -1.96 -3.49 -3.46
CA TRP A 116 -0.55 -3.09 -3.46
C TRP A 116 -0.17 -2.52 -4.83
N ILE A 117 0.42 -1.35 -4.82
CA ILE A 117 1.00 -0.67 -5.98
C ILE A 117 2.52 -0.66 -5.79
N ASN A 118 3.24 -0.93 -6.86
CA ASN A 118 4.69 -0.93 -6.91
C ASN A 118 5.23 0.33 -7.60
N ARG A 119 6.55 0.44 -7.63
CA ARG A 119 7.37 1.47 -8.30
C ARG A 119 7.64 2.71 -7.47
N GLU A 120 7.27 2.70 -6.21
CA GLU A 120 7.58 3.78 -5.28
C GLU A 120 9.09 3.95 -5.09
N ILE A 121 9.89 2.88 -5.19
CA ILE A 121 11.36 2.97 -5.16
C ILE A 121 11.84 3.84 -6.32
N GLU A 122 11.45 3.52 -7.54
CA GLU A 122 11.84 4.23 -8.75
C GLU A 122 11.29 5.67 -8.77
N MET A 123 10.02 5.85 -8.40
CA MET A 123 9.37 7.17 -8.36
C MET A 123 10.11 8.13 -7.43
N PHE A 124 10.37 7.70 -6.22
CA PHE A 124 10.94 8.54 -5.16
C PHE A 124 12.47 8.61 -5.19
N SER A 125 13.14 7.87 -6.08
CA SER A 125 14.57 8.06 -6.39
C SER A 125 14.84 9.22 -7.36
N THR A 126 13.82 9.71 -8.07
CA THR A 126 13.91 10.86 -8.98
C THR A 126 13.97 12.19 -8.22
N ASP A 127 14.48 13.25 -8.88
CA ASP A 127 14.47 14.60 -8.30
C ASP A 127 13.05 15.09 -7.99
N GLU A 128 12.08 14.79 -8.88
CA GLU A 128 10.67 15.10 -8.63
C GLU A 128 10.13 14.34 -7.41
N GLY A 129 10.46 13.06 -7.27
CA GLY A 129 10.05 12.24 -6.14
C GLY A 129 10.62 12.76 -4.81
N LYS A 130 11.90 13.13 -4.80
CA LYS A 130 12.56 13.73 -3.63
C LYS A 130 11.93 15.08 -3.24
N ALA A 131 11.66 15.93 -4.23
CA ALA A 131 10.97 17.20 -4.00
C ALA A 131 9.55 16.98 -3.46
N LEU A 132 8.85 15.95 -3.93
CA LEU A 132 7.53 15.58 -3.43
C LEU A 132 7.57 15.07 -1.99
N MET A 133 8.56 14.23 -1.62
CA MET A 133 8.76 13.81 -0.23
C MET A 133 8.97 15.01 0.70
N ALA A 134 9.84 15.94 0.30
CA ALA A 134 10.06 17.19 1.07
C ALA A 134 8.79 18.03 1.19
N LYS A 135 7.98 18.17 0.13
CA LYS A 135 6.68 18.84 0.16
C LYS A 135 5.69 18.17 1.11
N MET A 136 5.73 16.85 1.23
CA MET A 136 4.91 16.07 2.19
C MET A 136 5.46 16.14 3.63
N GLY A 137 6.55 16.85 3.87
CA GLY A 137 7.16 17.00 5.20
C GLY A 137 7.90 15.76 5.69
N LEU A 138 8.28 14.87 4.80
CA LEU A 138 9.07 13.69 5.14
C LEU A 138 10.54 14.06 5.38
N PRO A 139 11.23 13.38 6.32
CA PRO A 139 12.66 13.56 6.50
C PRO A 139 13.46 13.11 5.27
N ASP A 140 14.66 13.63 5.12
CA ASP A 140 15.61 13.18 4.11
C ASP A 140 16.06 11.73 4.35
N GLY A 141 16.57 11.07 3.32
CA GLY A 141 17.12 9.74 3.42
C GLY A 141 16.07 8.62 3.53
N LEU A 142 14.90 8.84 2.95
CA LEU A 142 13.88 7.80 2.81
C LEU A 142 13.82 7.26 1.37
N MET A 143 13.55 5.96 1.25
CA MET A 143 13.17 5.31 0.01
C MET A 143 11.68 4.93 0.03
N GLY A 144 11.01 4.97 -1.12
CA GLY A 144 9.68 4.39 -1.26
C GLY A 144 9.73 2.87 -1.15
N VAL A 145 8.77 2.27 -0.46
CA VAL A 145 8.62 0.81 -0.36
C VAL A 145 7.51 0.31 -1.27
N GLY A 146 6.37 0.96 -1.22
CA GLY A 146 5.19 0.63 -1.98
C GLY A 146 4.02 1.50 -1.55
N ALA A 147 2.89 1.33 -2.22
CA ALA A 147 1.67 2.02 -1.85
C ALA A 147 0.46 1.08 -1.83
N LEU A 148 -0.62 1.53 -1.20
CA LEU A 148 -1.95 0.96 -1.37
C LEU A 148 -2.84 1.94 -2.12
N SER A 149 -3.55 1.48 -3.14
CA SER A 149 -4.83 2.07 -3.50
C SER A 149 -5.88 1.58 -2.50
N LEU A 150 -6.70 2.48 -1.97
CA LEU A 150 -7.65 2.22 -0.89
C LEU A 150 -8.98 2.93 -1.17
N GLY A 151 -10.10 2.24 -0.92
CA GLY A 151 -11.43 2.80 -1.11
C GLY A 151 -12.53 1.76 -0.98
N TYR A 152 -13.79 2.17 -1.16
CA TYR A 152 -14.92 1.24 -1.22
C TYR A 152 -14.86 0.42 -2.50
N PRO A 153 -14.87 -0.94 -2.40
CA PRO A 153 -14.75 -1.78 -3.58
C PRO A 153 -16.03 -1.78 -4.41
N LEU A 154 -15.88 -1.78 -5.73
CA LEU A 154 -16.94 -2.22 -6.63
C LEU A 154 -16.88 -3.75 -6.77
N PRO A 155 -18.03 -4.44 -6.96
CA PRO A 155 -18.04 -5.88 -7.13
C PRO A 155 -17.17 -6.34 -8.30
N GLU A 156 -16.31 -7.31 -8.06
CA GLU A 156 -15.53 -7.99 -9.09
C GLU A 156 -15.73 -9.50 -8.96
N ASN A 157 -16.33 -10.12 -9.98
CA ASN A 157 -16.48 -11.58 -10.04
C ASN A 157 -15.20 -12.23 -10.56
N LYS A 158 -14.15 -12.27 -9.73
CA LYS A 158 -12.93 -13.01 -10.05
C LYS A 158 -12.85 -14.28 -9.22
N PRO A 159 -12.75 -15.47 -9.85
CA PRO A 159 -12.60 -16.71 -9.10
C PRO A 159 -11.30 -16.70 -8.30
N VAL A 160 -11.35 -17.27 -7.10
CA VAL A 160 -10.16 -17.47 -6.27
C VAL A 160 -9.30 -18.55 -6.93
N LYS A 161 -8.06 -18.20 -7.28
CA LYS A 161 -7.10 -19.21 -7.78
C LYS A 161 -6.78 -20.22 -6.66
N PRO A 162 -6.79 -21.53 -6.96
CA PRO A 162 -6.36 -22.54 -6.00
C PRO A 162 -4.89 -22.29 -5.62
N ARG A 163 -4.51 -22.69 -4.41
CA ARG A 163 -3.11 -22.67 -3.99
C ARG A 163 -2.35 -23.81 -4.63
N LYS A 164 -1.07 -23.61 -4.91
CA LYS A 164 -0.20 -24.67 -5.42
C LYS A 164 -0.09 -25.79 -4.38
N PRO A 165 -0.18 -27.07 -4.76
CA PRO A 165 -0.14 -28.17 -3.81
C PRO A 165 1.22 -28.34 -3.11
N ASP A 166 2.30 -27.93 -3.74
CA ASP A 166 3.68 -28.02 -3.28
C ASP A 166 4.21 -26.70 -2.66
N TYR A 167 3.30 -25.79 -2.26
CA TYR A 167 3.65 -24.48 -1.69
C TYR A 167 4.30 -24.60 -0.30
N ILE A 168 4.04 -25.69 0.42
CA ILE A 168 4.55 -25.97 1.76
C ILE A 168 5.36 -27.26 1.74
N ARG A 169 6.53 -27.23 2.38
CA ARG A 169 7.33 -28.43 2.64
C ARG A 169 7.62 -28.51 4.13
N ILE A 170 7.37 -29.66 4.73
CA ILE A 170 7.67 -29.95 6.14
C ILE A 170 8.80 -30.98 6.17
N ILE A 171 9.88 -30.66 6.85
CA ILE A 171 11.01 -31.56 7.10
C ILE A 171 10.99 -31.88 8.60
N LYS A 172 10.92 -33.18 8.93
CA LYS A 172 10.90 -33.68 10.31
C LYS A 172 12.14 -34.51 10.59
#